data_154a87e1e81ef6ebacd958bd19379644
#
_entry.id   154a87e1e81ef6ebacd958bd19379644
#
_cell.length_a   1.000
_cell.length_b   1.000
_cell.length_c   1.000
_cell.angle_alpha   90.00
_cell.angle_beta   90.00
_cell.angle_gamma   90.00
#
_symmetry.space_group_name_H-M   'P 1'
#
loop_
_entity.id
_entity.type
_entity.pdbx_description
1 polymer ?
#
loop_
_entity_poly.entity_id
_entity_poly.type
_entity_poly.pdbx_seq_one_letter_code
_entity_poly.pdbx_strand_id
1 'polypeptide(L)'
;MILWALLACQGDDSVRPKHVYPAADTAQADTAEPPSDTPEDTQLSATRLLRRMSLDLRGVLPTAVELEQVQGDPSQLETLRDDFLSDPRLEDRLVHMLAQRWHTRIDDFLVDITEYASLAADPDLEYAVERAIGEEPLRLIARIAVQDRPWSDVVQASHTMADPQLASIWPLTDPGEGWGEATYTDGRPAAGVLATNGLWWRYFSTRSNLNRARVAALTRLLVCEDYAARTITFSEDETLASSGDLEAAIRTSPYCLGCHSAIDPIAATLMGFWPANPYQVDEIDTYHPEREALAERLLGVTPAWYGDPVYGLGELGAHIAADPRFKPCAVETFTELMWRRESTLSDFDALSALTHDFEAGGATVRPLLAAITQTDTYRAGPGHSDGRRLLTPAQLSSAVADLSGFTWTFAGYDQMDNDTIGYRNLAGGVDGVAITRAQDTPSLTWALTVQRLSEAAAAYAVAGDLVHGDGPGLLSSVNLSTTATEPAFTEQVHALHLRLFGETASEAWTERIAGLWSAVAATEGPQAAWTALLSAMIRDPEFGSY
;
A
#
# COMPACT_ATOMS: atom_id res chain seq x y z
N MET A 1 -0.68 -13.45 -31.73
CA MET A 1 -1.05 -12.07 -31.42
C MET A 1 0.19 -11.37 -30.87
N ILE A 2 0.94 -10.75 -31.76
CA ILE A 2 2.25 -10.13 -31.49
C ILE A 2 2.03 -8.65 -31.78
N LEU A 3 1.93 -7.75 -30.81
CA LEU A 3 2.02 -6.28 -31.02
C LEU A 3 1.90 -5.43 -29.71
N TRP A 4 2.65 -5.73 -28.66
CA TRP A 4 2.68 -4.80 -27.49
C TRP A 4 4.06 -4.59 -26.84
N ALA A 5 5.13 -4.92 -27.53
CA ALA A 5 6.49 -4.82 -26.96
C ALA A 5 7.38 -3.74 -27.61
N LEU A 6 6.84 -2.78 -28.36
CA LEU A 6 7.65 -1.79 -29.12
C LEU A 6 7.09 -0.36 -29.10
N LEU A 7 6.48 0.11 -28.00
CA LEU A 7 5.92 1.47 -27.92
C LEU A 7 6.49 2.30 -26.74
N ALA A 8 7.77 2.18 -26.51
CA ALA A 8 8.44 3.02 -25.49
C ALA A 8 9.52 3.97 -26.06
N CYS A 9 9.60 4.20 -27.36
CA CYS A 9 10.49 5.25 -27.93
C CYS A 9 10.03 5.62 -29.35
N GLN A 10 8.93 6.36 -29.48
CA GLN A 10 8.68 7.21 -30.66
C GLN A 10 7.86 8.42 -30.23
N GLY A 11 8.52 9.56 -30.11
CA GLY A 11 7.87 10.85 -30.10
C GLY A 11 7.35 11.15 -31.50
N ASP A 12 6.03 11.38 -31.62
CA ASP A 12 5.42 11.88 -32.84
C ASP A 12 5.00 13.33 -32.60
N ASP A 13 5.77 14.26 -33.17
CA ASP A 13 5.47 15.68 -33.28
C ASP A 13 4.37 15.90 -34.34
N SER A 14 3.13 15.59 -34.03
CA SER A 14 1.99 16.05 -34.82
C SER A 14 1.31 17.22 -34.15
N VAL A 15 1.53 18.40 -34.74
CA VAL A 15 0.87 19.68 -34.45
C VAL A 15 -0.65 19.50 -34.44
N ARG A 16 -1.28 19.55 -33.27
CA ARG A 16 -2.73 19.67 -33.13
C ARG A 16 -3.14 21.15 -33.24
N PRO A 17 -4.18 21.49 -34.01
CA PRO A 17 -4.68 22.85 -34.09
C PRO A 17 -5.26 23.29 -32.74
N LYS A 18 -4.84 24.48 -32.30
CA LYS A 18 -5.40 25.14 -31.11
C LYS A 18 -6.87 25.49 -31.37
N HIS A 19 -7.79 24.78 -30.72
CA HIS A 19 -9.15 25.26 -30.57
C HIS A 19 -9.16 26.43 -29.57
N VAL A 20 -9.43 27.61 -30.08
CA VAL A 20 -9.70 28.81 -29.28
C VAL A 20 -11.16 28.68 -28.81
N TYR A 21 -11.38 28.47 -27.53
CA TYR A 21 -12.69 28.61 -26.92
C TYR A 21 -12.94 30.10 -26.63
N PRO A 22 -14.14 30.66 -26.89
CA PRO A 22 -14.47 32.01 -26.50
C PRO A 22 -14.48 32.12 -24.97
N ALA A 23 -13.93 33.21 -24.44
CA ALA A 23 -13.93 33.53 -23.02
C ALA A 23 -15.39 33.55 -22.50
N ALA A 24 -15.67 32.68 -21.54
CA ALA A 24 -16.89 32.76 -20.76
C ALA A 24 -16.81 33.97 -19.82
N ASP A 25 -17.86 34.74 -19.75
CA ASP A 25 -18.02 35.87 -18.82
C ASP A 25 -17.70 35.41 -17.38
N THR A 26 -16.78 36.11 -16.76
CA THR A 26 -16.46 35.95 -15.35
C THR A 26 -17.62 36.50 -14.52
N ALA A 27 -18.51 35.59 -14.08
CA ALA A 27 -19.31 35.86 -12.90
C ALA A 27 -18.37 36.13 -11.72
N GLN A 28 -18.53 37.26 -11.06
CA GLN A 28 -17.83 37.60 -9.84
C GLN A 28 -18.01 36.46 -8.82
N ALA A 29 -16.94 35.73 -8.56
CA ALA A 29 -16.89 34.85 -7.42
C ALA A 29 -16.91 35.71 -6.16
N ASP A 30 -17.88 35.51 -5.30
CA ASP A 30 -17.86 35.99 -3.93
C ASP A 30 -16.52 35.54 -3.31
N THR A 31 -15.67 36.51 -3.02
CA THR A 31 -14.46 36.27 -2.23
C THR A 31 -14.88 36.10 -0.78
N ALA A 32 -15.25 34.88 -0.40
CA ALA A 32 -15.23 34.51 0.99
C ALA A 32 -13.76 34.67 1.47
N GLU A 33 -13.56 35.50 2.48
CA GLU A 33 -12.25 35.58 3.17
C GLU A 33 -11.84 34.15 3.55
N PRO A 34 -10.55 33.79 3.29
CA PRO A 34 -10.05 32.52 3.80
C PRO A 34 -10.22 32.52 5.33
N PRO A 35 -10.61 31.40 5.95
CA PRO A 35 -10.73 31.31 7.40
C PRO A 35 -9.39 31.73 8.02
N SER A 36 -9.45 32.55 9.05
CA SER A 36 -8.27 33.04 9.77
C SER A 36 -7.55 31.83 10.37
N ASP A 37 -6.31 31.60 9.93
CA ASP A 37 -5.39 30.62 10.52
C ASP A 37 -5.16 30.98 12.00
N THR A 38 -5.91 30.35 12.89
CA THR A 38 -5.56 30.31 14.29
C THR A 38 -4.53 29.20 14.50
N PRO A 39 -3.48 29.38 15.32
CA PRO A 39 -2.45 28.35 15.54
C PRO A 39 -2.98 27.00 16.05
N GLU A 40 -4.21 26.95 16.58
CA GLU A 40 -4.87 25.72 17.05
C GLU A 40 -5.34 24.79 15.92
N ASP A 41 -5.56 25.31 14.70
CA ASP A 41 -6.00 24.50 13.56
C ASP A 41 -4.86 23.74 12.83
N THR A 42 -3.62 23.94 13.25
CA THR A 42 -2.46 23.32 12.59
C THR A 42 -2.17 21.90 13.04
N GLN A 43 -2.65 21.48 14.21
CA GLN A 43 -2.49 20.13 14.73
C GLN A 43 -3.83 19.44 14.96
N LEU A 44 -3.85 18.11 14.88
CA LEU A 44 -5.03 17.30 15.19
C LEU A 44 -5.37 17.36 16.68
N SER A 45 -6.67 17.35 17.00
CA SER A 45 -7.13 17.04 18.35
C SER A 45 -6.70 15.63 18.78
N ALA A 46 -6.65 15.36 20.07
CA ALA A 46 -6.22 14.08 20.61
C ALA A 46 -7.06 12.90 20.06
N THR A 47 -8.35 13.07 19.93
CA THR A 47 -9.27 12.04 19.40
C THR A 47 -9.12 11.84 17.88
N ARG A 48 -8.87 12.92 17.12
CA ARG A 48 -8.54 12.80 15.69
C ARG A 48 -7.17 12.15 15.48
N LEU A 49 -6.18 12.45 16.31
CA LEU A 49 -4.88 11.80 16.28
C LEU A 49 -5.00 10.31 16.62
N LEU A 50 -5.82 9.94 17.61
CA LEU A 50 -6.12 8.54 17.91
C LEU A 50 -6.74 7.84 16.71
N ARG A 51 -7.71 8.49 16.03
CA ARG A 51 -8.33 7.97 14.81
C ARG A 51 -7.29 7.72 13.72
N ARG A 52 -6.36 8.66 13.50
CA ARG A 52 -5.26 8.52 12.54
C ARG A 52 -4.36 7.34 12.90
N MET A 53 -3.91 7.24 14.14
CA MET A 53 -3.07 6.13 14.61
C MET A 53 -3.76 4.77 14.45
N SER A 54 -5.04 4.67 14.80
CA SER A 54 -5.80 3.43 14.65
C SER A 54 -5.92 2.99 13.19
N LEU A 55 -6.25 3.91 12.30
CA LEU A 55 -6.36 3.64 10.85
C LEU A 55 -5.01 3.28 10.22
N ASP A 56 -3.92 3.91 10.65
CA ASP A 56 -2.59 3.63 10.11
C ASP A 56 -1.98 2.34 10.68
N LEU A 57 -2.22 2.01 11.95
CA LEU A 57 -1.58 0.87 12.61
C LEU A 57 -2.47 -0.39 12.64
N ARG A 58 -3.81 -0.25 12.64
CA ARG A 58 -4.76 -1.37 12.69
C ARG A 58 -5.65 -1.49 11.45
N GLY A 59 -5.77 -0.41 10.66
CA GLY A 59 -6.65 -0.34 9.50
C GLY A 59 -8.13 -0.13 9.83
N VAL A 60 -8.49 0.07 11.11
CA VAL A 60 -9.86 0.23 11.60
C VAL A 60 -10.02 1.49 12.45
N LEU A 61 -11.26 1.91 12.68
CA LEU A 61 -11.55 3.04 13.57
C LEU A 61 -11.27 2.70 15.05
N PRO A 62 -10.91 3.68 15.89
CA PRO A 62 -10.82 3.46 17.34
C PRO A 62 -12.19 3.05 17.90
N THR A 63 -12.24 2.26 18.94
CA THR A 63 -13.48 1.91 19.64
C THR A 63 -14.06 3.11 20.37
N ALA A 64 -15.36 3.09 20.72
CA ALA A 64 -15.97 4.13 21.54
C ALA A 64 -15.23 4.31 22.88
N VAL A 65 -14.84 3.20 23.51
CA VAL A 65 -14.10 3.21 24.78
C VAL A 65 -12.72 3.89 24.63
N GLU A 66 -11.96 3.60 23.59
CA GLU A 66 -10.67 4.25 23.33
C GLU A 66 -10.83 5.76 23.09
N LEU A 67 -11.89 6.17 22.38
CA LEU A 67 -12.20 7.58 22.15
C LEU A 67 -12.58 8.31 23.45
N GLU A 68 -13.41 7.70 24.29
CA GLU A 68 -13.80 8.24 25.60
C GLU A 68 -12.60 8.35 26.54
N GLN A 69 -11.69 7.36 26.54
CA GLN A 69 -10.45 7.42 27.33
C GLN A 69 -9.60 8.62 26.95
N VAL A 70 -9.38 8.87 25.65
CA VAL A 70 -8.58 10.01 25.19
C VAL A 70 -9.30 11.35 25.38
N GLN A 71 -10.63 11.38 25.26
CA GLN A 71 -11.41 12.58 25.61
C GLN A 71 -11.25 12.96 27.09
N GLY A 72 -11.27 11.96 27.97
CA GLY A 72 -11.11 12.16 29.42
C GLY A 72 -9.66 12.49 29.83
N ASP A 73 -8.69 11.86 29.15
CA ASP A 73 -7.26 12.02 29.42
C ASP A 73 -6.43 11.88 28.15
N PRO A 74 -6.03 12.99 27.49
CA PRO A 74 -5.20 12.96 26.28
C PRO A 74 -3.84 12.26 26.45
N SER A 75 -3.33 12.08 27.68
CA SER A 75 -2.07 11.36 27.93
C SER A 75 -2.18 9.85 27.61
N GLN A 76 -3.39 9.30 27.47
CA GLN A 76 -3.63 7.92 27.07
C GLN A 76 -3.24 7.63 25.61
N LEU A 77 -3.03 8.65 24.78
CA LEU A 77 -2.63 8.48 23.38
C LEU A 77 -1.38 7.62 23.20
N GLU A 78 -0.37 7.80 24.05
CA GLU A 78 0.87 7.03 23.94
C GLU A 78 0.66 5.56 24.33
N THR A 79 -0.12 5.31 25.37
CA THR A 79 -0.47 3.95 25.80
C THR A 79 -1.25 3.22 24.69
N LEU A 80 -2.29 3.88 24.14
CA LEU A 80 -3.10 3.31 23.07
C LEU A 80 -2.29 3.09 21.77
N ARG A 81 -1.35 4.00 21.43
CA ARG A 81 -0.42 3.79 20.33
C ARG A 81 0.38 2.50 20.51
N ASP A 82 0.93 2.29 21.71
CA ASP A 82 1.75 1.11 22.01
C ASP A 82 0.90 -0.17 22.00
N ASP A 83 -0.35 -0.10 22.42
CA ASP A 83 -1.33 -1.18 22.28
C ASP A 83 -1.61 -1.47 20.80
N PHE A 84 -1.78 -0.43 19.95
CA PHE A 84 -2.00 -0.61 18.50
C PHE A 84 -0.78 -1.21 17.80
N LEU A 85 0.43 -0.85 18.22
CA LEU A 85 1.66 -1.45 17.72
C LEU A 85 1.85 -2.92 18.15
N SER A 86 1.11 -3.37 19.15
CA SER A 86 1.07 -4.74 19.63
C SER A 86 -0.15 -5.53 19.13
N ASP A 87 -1.08 -4.86 18.43
CA ASP A 87 -2.29 -5.47 17.89
C ASP A 87 -1.95 -6.45 16.74
N PRO A 88 -2.54 -7.66 16.72
CA PRO A 88 -2.31 -8.63 15.63
C PRO A 88 -2.61 -8.09 14.23
N ARG A 89 -3.52 -7.13 14.10
CA ARG A 89 -3.86 -6.49 12.82
C ARG A 89 -2.72 -5.67 12.21
N LEU A 90 -1.68 -5.32 13.00
CA LEU A 90 -0.53 -4.57 12.50
C LEU A 90 0.18 -5.34 11.37
N GLU A 91 0.29 -6.66 11.45
CA GLU A 91 0.97 -7.46 10.41
C GLU A 91 0.26 -7.32 9.06
N ASP A 92 -1.06 -7.53 9.01
CA ASP A 92 -1.84 -7.34 7.78
C ASP A 92 -1.82 -5.89 7.30
N ARG A 93 -1.86 -4.94 8.24
CA ARG A 93 -1.78 -3.52 7.90
C ARG A 93 -0.44 -3.15 7.25
N LEU A 94 0.67 -3.70 7.74
CA LEU A 94 1.99 -3.52 7.12
C LEU A 94 2.06 -4.12 5.72
N VAL A 95 1.45 -5.28 5.47
CA VAL A 95 1.35 -5.86 4.13
C VAL A 95 0.66 -4.88 3.17
N HIS A 96 -0.50 -4.31 3.56
CA HIS A 96 -1.22 -3.33 2.76
C HIS A 96 -0.44 -2.03 2.54
N MET A 97 0.29 -1.55 3.55
CA MET A 97 1.15 -0.37 3.42
C MET A 97 2.31 -0.61 2.45
N LEU A 98 3.04 -1.70 2.67
CA LEU A 98 4.20 -2.08 1.85
C LEU A 98 3.81 -2.35 0.39
N ALA A 99 2.62 -2.91 0.14
CA ALA A 99 2.11 -3.12 -1.21
C ALA A 99 2.09 -1.84 -2.06
N GLN A 100 1.88 -0.68 -1.44
CA GLN A 100 1.87 0.62 -2.13
C GLN A 100 3.27 1.07 -2.61
N ARG A 101 4.33 0.56 -2.00
CA ARG A 101 5.73 0.89 -2.34
C ARG A 101 6.41 -0.23 -3.12
N TRP A 102 6.15 -1.47 -2.73
CA TRP A 102 6.78 -2.65 -3.31
C TRP A 102 6.12 -3.11 -4.61
N HIS A 103 4.83 -2.78 -4.81
CA HIS A 103 4.05 -3.09 -6.01
C HIS A 103 4.05 -4.57 -6.38
N THR A 104 4.21 -5.46 -5.39
CA THR A 104 4.20 -6.92 -5.63
C THR A 104 2.79 -7.49 -5.67
N ARG A 105 1.82 -6.86 -5.01
CA ARG A 105 0.40 -7.23 -5.10
C ARG A 105 -0.20 -6.68 -6.38
N ILE A 106 -0.29 -7.53 -7.38
CA ILE A 106 -0.95 -7.28 -8.66
C ILE A 106 -1.99 -8.37 -8.90
N ASP A 107 -2.98 -8.10 -9.74
CA ASP A 107 -4.10 -9.02 -9.98
C ASP A 107 -3.90 -9.89 -11.23
N ASP A 108 -2.80 -9.72 -11.94
CA ASP A 108 -2.48 -10.47 -13.18
C ASP A 108 -0.96 -10.46 -13.37
N PHE A 109 -0.34 -11.63 -13.25
CA PHE A 109 1.07 -11.81 -13.50
C PHE A 109 1.34 -12.15 -14.96
N LEU A 110 2.53 -11.84 -15.45
CA LEU A 110 2.91 -12.11 -16.86
C LEU A 110 2.94 -13.62 -17.17
N VAL A 111 3.19 -14.44 -16.18
CA VAL A 111 3.17 -15.91 -16.31
C VAL A 111 1.82 -16.39 -15.79
N ASP A 112 1.13 -17.14 -16.62
CA ASP A 112 -0.18 -17.70 -16.33
C ASP A 112 -0.05 -18.80 -15.27
N ILE A 113 -0.68 -18.62 -14.12
CA ILE A 113 -0.65 -19.60 -13.01
C ILE A 113 -1.38 -20.90 -13.37
N THR A 114 -2.19 -20.95 -14.41
CA THR A 114 -2.84 -22.18 -14.89
C THR A 114 -1.84 -23.18 -15.49
N GLU A 115 -0.58 -22.78 -15.70
CA GLU A 115 0.53 -23.70 -16.00
C GLU A 115 0.79 -24.69 -14.84
N TYR A 116 0.40 -24.38 -13.61
CA TYR A 116 0.40 -25.34 -12.51
C TYR A 116 -0.77 -26.33 -12.64
N ALA A 117 -0.47 -27.61 -12.72
CA ALA A 117 -1.49 -28.65 -12.88
C ALA A 117 -2.55 -28.67 -11.77
N SER A 118 -2.20 -28.26 -10.55
CA SER A 118 -3.11 -28.13 -9.42
C SER A 118 -4.13 -27.01 -9.62
N LEU A 119 -3.74 -25.90 -10.24
CA LEU A 119 -4.59 -24.73 -10.45
C LEU A 119 -5.40 -24.83 -11.75
N ALA A 120 -4.87 -25.51 -12.76
CA ALA A 120 -5.64 -25.82 -13.98
C ALA A 120 -6.92 -26.63 -13.68
N ALA A 121 -6.95 -27.34 -12.56
CA ALA A 121 -8.12 -28.12 -12.11
C ALA A 121 -9.15 -27.30 -11.32
N ASP A 122 -8.77 -26.15 -10.76
CA ASP A 122 -9.62 -25.26 -9.94
C ASP A 122 -9.31 -23.80 -10.23
N PRO A 123 -9.86 -23.23 -11.30
CA PRO A 123 -9.64 -21.83 -11.68
C PRO A 123 -10.13 -20.82 -10.63
N ASP A 124 -11.02 -21.22 -9.71
CA ASP A 124 -11.53 -20.33 -8.66
C ASP A 124 -10.43 -19.96 -7.64
N LEU A 125 -9.31 -20.70 -7.63
CA LEU A 125 -8.14 -20.40 -6.79
C LEU A 125 -7.19 -19.35 -7.40
N GLU A 126 -7.33 -19.03 -8.67
CA GLU A 126 -6.41 -18.15 -9.43
C GLU A 126 -6.11 -16.86 -8.66
N TYR A 127 -7.14 -16.08 -8.37
CA TYR A 127 -6.97 -14.81 -7.67
C TYR A 127 -6.32 -14.96 -6.27
N ALA A 128 -6.70 -15.98 -5.52
CA ALA A 128 -6.14 -16.21 -4.19
C ALA A 128 -4.65 -16.54 -4.24
N VAL A 129 -4.23 -17.31 -5.25
CA VAL A 129 -2.83 -17.70 -5.46
C VAL A 129 -2.00 -16.52 -5.97
N GLU A 130 -2.49 -15.76 -6.95
CA GLU A 130 -1.81 -14.55 -7.43
C GLU A 130 -1.61 -13.53 -6.31
N ARG A 131 -2.63 -13.35 -5.48
CA ARG A 131 -2.53 -12.54 -4.28
C ARG A 131 -1.46 -13.05 -3.32
N ALA A 132 -1.44 -14.35 -3.05
CA ALA A 132 -0.45 -14.97 -2.17
C ALA A 132 0.98 -14.82 -2.73
N ILE A 133 1.17 -15.02 -4.04
CA ILE A 133 2.44 -14.75 -4.74
C ILE A 133 2.92 -13.32 -4.47
N GLY A 134 2.05 -12.33 -4.67
CA GLY A 134 2.39 -10.92 -4.47
C GLY A 134 2.61 -10.55 -3.00
N GLU A 135 1.97 -11.24 -2.07
CA GLU A 135 2.10 -11.01 -0.64
C GLU A 135 3.32 -11.67 0.01
N GLU A 136 3.89 -12.73 -0.57
CA GLU A 136 5.03 -13.44 0.01
C GLU A 136 6.15 -12.53 0.53
N PRO A 137 6.76 -11.63 -0.28
CA PRO A 137 7.83 -10.76 0.20
C PRO A 137 7.33 -9.74 1.23
N LEU A 138 6.09 -9.26 1.09
CA LEU A 138 5.50 -8.29 2.01
C LEU A 138 5.23 -8.89 3.38
N ARG A 139 4.74 -10.14 3.42
CA ARG A 139 4.50 -10.91 4.63
C ARG A 139 5.80 -11.19 5.38
N LEU A 140 6.90 -11.48 4.68
CA LEU A 140 8.21 -11.64 5.30
C LEU A 140 8.64 -10.35 5.99
N ILE A 141 8.53 -9.19 5.32
CA ILE A 141 8.88 -7.89 5.91
C ILE A 141 7.98 -7.57 7.10
N ALA A 142 6.66 -7.77 6.97
CA ALA A 142 5.70 -7.53 8.04
C ALA A 142 5.97 -8.41 9.27
N ARG A 143 6.28 -9.69 9.06
CA ARG A 143 6.64 -10.64 10.12
C ARG A 143 7.90 -10.21 10.85
N ILE A 144 8.95 -9.81 10.14
CA ILE A 144 10.19 -9.27 10.71
C ILE A 144 9.88 -8.03 11.56
N ALA A 145 9.02 -7.14 11.06
CA ALA A 145 8.63 -5.92 11.75
C ALA A 145 7.86 -6.19 13.06
N VAL A 146 6.84 -7.07 13.04
CA VAL A 146 6.03 -7.36 14.25
C VAL A 146 6.74 -8.25 15.26
N GLN A 147 7.81 -8.94 14.86
CA GLN A 147 8.67 -9.71 15.77
C GLN A 147 9.83 -8.90 16.35
N ASP A 148 9.94 -7.59 16.05
CA ASP A 148 11.06 -6.71 16.42
C ASP A 148 12.44 -7.28 16.02
N ARG A 149 12.51 -7.95 14.88
CA ARG A 149 13.77 -8.43 14.33
C ARG A 149 14.50 -7.26 13.65
N PRO A 150 15.85 -7.30 13.60
CA PRO A 150 16.63 -6.24 12.96
C PRO A 150 16.30 -6.16 11.46
N TRP A 151 16.28 -4.95 10.92
CA TRP A 151 15.96 -4.70 9.50
C TRP A 151 16.86 -5.47 8.52
N SER A 152 18.09 -5.82 8.92
CA SER A 152 18.99 -6.68 8.13
C SER A 152 18.36 -8.03 7.76
N ASP A 153 17.43 -8.54 8.57
CA ASP A 153 16.77 -9.82 8.31
C ASP A 153 15.90 -9.78 7.05
N VAL A 154 15.46 -8.59 6.62
CA VAL A 154 14.73 -8.41 5.35
C VAL A 154 15.52 -8.95 4.17
N VAL A 155 16.85 -8.87 4.20
CA VAL A 155 17.76 -9.36 3.14
C VAL A 155 18.65 -10.52 3.57
N GLN A 156 18.48 -11.05 4.79
CA GLN A 156 19.33 -12.13 5.32
C GLN A 156 18.54 -13.30 5.93
N ALA A 157 17.21 -13.20 6.08
CA ALA A 157 16.41 -14.28 6.62
C ALA A 157 16.58 -15.58 5.82
N SER A 158 16.62 -16.72 6.53
CA SER A 158 16.73 -18.06 5.94
C SER A 158 15.38 -18.72 5.64
N HIS A 159 14.28 -18.00 5.87
CA HIS A 159 12.90 -18.43 5.64
C HIS A 159 12.17 -17.35 4.85
N THR A 160 11.03 -17.74 4.30
CA THR A 160 10.01 -16.85 3.74
C THR A 160 8.70 -17.04 4.49
N MET A 161 7.67 -16.32 4.08
CA MET A 161 6.29 -16.55 4.51
C MET A 161 5.51 -17.21 3.38
N ALA A 162 4.76 -18.25 3.71
CA ALA A 162 3.90 -18.93 2.76
C ALA A 162 2.57 -19.29 3.41
N ASP A 163 1.59 -19.57 2.57
CA ASP A 163 0.37 -20.26 2.92
C ASP A 163 0.33 -21.66 2.28
N PRO A 164 -0.64 -22.52 2.59
CA PRO A 164 -0.74 -23.84 1.99
C PRO A 164 -0.84 -23.82 0.45
N GLN A 165 -1.37 -22.75 -0.14
CA GLN A 165 -1.50 -22.63 -1.59
C GLN A 165 -0.13 -22.45 -2.23
N LEU A 166 0.69 -21.52 -1.73
CA LEU A 166 2.07 -21.32 -2.19
C LEU A 166 2.92 -22.59 -1.97
N ALA A 167 2.78 -23.27 -0.83
CA ALA A 167 3.49 -24.51 -0.56
C ALA A 167 3.06 -25.68 -1.48
N SER A 168 1.89 -25.59 -2.12
CA SER A 168 1.44 -26.58 -3.09
C SER A 168 2.02 -26.42 -4.49
N ILE A 169 2.52 -25.22 -4.82
CA ILE A 169 3.05 -24.88 -6.15
C ILE A 169 4.56 -24.65 -6.14
N TRP A 170 5.14 -24.25 -5.01
CA TRP A 170 6.56 -23.95 -4.90
C TRP A 170 7.31 -24.97 -4.03
N PRO A 171 8.63 -25.12 -4.20
CA PRO A 171 9.44 -26.04 -3.41
C PRO A 171 9.66 -25.52 -1.98
N LEU A 172 8.59 -25.43 -1.21
CA LEU A 172 8.56 -24.92 0.16
C LEU A 172 8.32 -26.04 1.19
N THR A 173 8.79 -25.83 2.41
CA THR A 173 8.35 -26.63 3.56
C THR A 173 6.91 -26.25 3.92
N ASP A 174 6.20 -27.15 4.59
CA ASP A 174 4.83 -26.92 5.05
C ASP A 174 4.76 -25.72 6.02
N PRO A 175 4.00 -24.66 5.71
CA PRO A 175 3.83 -23.48 6.58
C PRO A 175 2.85 -23.72 7.74
N GLY A 176 2.08 -24.82 7.76
CA GLY A 176 0.95 -25.05 8.65
C GLY A 176 -0.36 -24.47 8.13
N GLU A 177 -1.29 -24.14 9.03
CA GLU A 177 -2.55 -23.50 8.68
C GLU A 177 -2.37 -21.99 8.49
N GLY A 178 -2.82 -21.45 7.34
CA GLY A 178 -2.70 -20.04 7.01
C GLY A 178 -1.26 -19.60 6.69
N TRP A 179 -0.95 -18.33 6.91
CA TRP A 179 0.38 -17.78 6.68
C TRP A 179 1.36 -18.19 7.80
N GLY A 180 2.41 -18.90 7.43
CA GLY A 180 3.47 -19.38 8.33
C GLY A 180 4.86 -19.23 7.74
N GLU A 181 5.88 -19.41 8.59
CA GLU A 181 7.28 -19.44 8.13
C GLU A 181 7.52 -20.74 7.34
N ALA A 182 8.12 -20.61 6.15
CA ALA A 182 8.48 -21.71 5.28
C ALA A 182 9.90 -21.52 4.74
N THR A 183 10.52 -22.62 4.31
CA THR A 183 11.89 -22.59 3.75
C THR A 183 11.86 -23.22 2.37
N TYR A 184 12.50 -22.59 1.41
CA TYR A 184 12.71 -23.17 0.09
C TYR A 184 13.65 -24.37 0.16
N THR A 185 13.30 -25.44 -0.55
CA THR A 185 14.03 -26.72 -0.55
C THR A 185 14.89 -26.95 -1.78
N ASP A 186 14.97 -25.97 -2.69
CA ASP A 186 15.70 -26.01 -3.96
C ASP A 186 17.19 -25.63 -3.82
N GLY A 187 17.67 -25.40 -2.59
CA GLY A 187 19.07 -25.11 -2.32
C GLY A 187 19.48 -23.66 -2.51
N ARG A 188 18.49 -22.73 -2.68
CA ARG A 188 18.82 -21.30 -2.73
C ARG A 188 19.42 -20.82 -1.41
N PRO A 189 20.36 -19.84 -1.46
CA PRO A 189 20.94 -19.25 -0.26
C PRO A 189 19.91 -18.48 0.57
N ALA A 190 20.19 -18.34 1.87
CA ALA A 190 19.46 -17.42 2.75
C ALA A 190 19.74 -15.97 2.31
N ALA A 191 18.70 -15.26 1.89
CA ALA A 191 18.79 -13.89 1.41
C ALA A 191 17.49 -13.07 1.60
N GLY A 192 16.65 -13.46 2.56
CA GLY A 192 15.39 -12.76 2.86
C GLY A 192 14.51 -12.58 1.63
N VAL A 193 14.02 -11.36 1.41
CA VAL A 193 13.13 -11.04 0.26
C VAL A 193 13.79 -11.30 -1.10
N LEU A 194 15.11 -11.26 -1.19
CA LEU A 194 15.84 -11.57 -2.42
C LEU A 194 15.75 -13.05 -2.81
N ALA A 195 15.40 -13.92 -1.86
CA ALA A 195 15.17 -15.33 -2.07
C ALA A 195 13.69 -15.68 -2.33
N THR A 196 12.78 -14.71 -2.31
CA THR A 196 11.34 -14.94 -2.53
C THR A 196 11.00 -15.05 -4.01
N ASN A 197 10.12 -15.97 -4.37
CA ASN A 197 9.61 -16.07 -5.75
C ASN A 197 8.69 -14.89 -6.07
N GLY A 198 7.81 -14.47 -5.16
CA GLY A 198 6.86 -13.39 -5.37
C GLY A 198 7.51 -12.07 -5.79
N LEU A 199 8.70 -11.75 -5.26
CA LEU A 199 9.46 -10.59 -5.71
C LEU A 199 9.85 -10.71 -7.19
N TRP A 200 10.30 -11.89 -7.62
CA TRP A 200 10.80 -12.09 -8.98
C TRP A 200 9.69 -12.42 -9.98
N TRP A 201 8.55 -12.86 -9.54
CA TRP A 201 7.34 -12.91 -10.34
C TRP A 201 6.88 -11.50 -10.70
N ARG A 202 6.87 -10.59 -9.75
CA ARG A 202 6.51 -9.19 -10.02
C ARG A 202 7.55 -8.48 -10.86
N TYR A 203 8.83 -8.58 -10.49
CA TYR A 203 9.94 -7.95 -11.22
C TYR A 203 10.57 -8.97 -12.14
N PHE A 204 9.82 -9.23 -13.20
CA PHE A 204 10.14 -10.24 -14.17
C PHE A 204 11.40 -9.90 -14.99
N SER A 205 12.13 -10.94 -15.42
CA SER A 205 13.28 -10.82 -16.31
C SER A 205 13.14 -11.69 -17.54
N THR A 206 13.76 -11.27 -18.64
CA THR A 206 13.82 -12.03 -19.88
C THR A 206 15.26 -12.49 -20.14
N ARG A 207 15.41 -13.40 -21.12
CA ARG A 207 16.74 -13.87 -21.54
C ARG A 207 17.69 -12.75 -21.96
N SER A 208 17.17 -11.71 -22.61
CA SER A 208 17.95 -10.57 -23.09
C SER A 208 18.10 -9.46 -22.04
N ASN A 209 17.18 -9.36 -21.08
CA ASN A 209 17.27 -8.37 -20.01
C ASN A 209 18.38 -8.72 -18.99
N LEU A 210 18.68 -10.02 -18.79
CA LEU A 210 19.75 -10.50 -17.91
C LEU A 210 19.65 -9.95 -16.48
N ASN A 211 18.45 -9.90 -15.91
CA ASN A 211 18.12 -9.39 -14.57
C ASN A 211 18.31 -7.87 -14.34
N ARG A 212 18.61 -7.08 -15.36
CA ARG A 212 18.81 -5.62 -15.21
C ARG A 212 17.59 -4.89 -14.65
N ALA A 213 16.38 -5.28 -15.11
CA ALA A 213 15.13 -4.73 -14.57
C ALA A 213 14.93 -5.08 -13.07
N ARG A 214 15.35 -6.28 -12.66
CA ARG A 214 15.34 -6.71 -11.25
C ARG A 214 16.25 -5.86 -10.39
N VAL A 215 17.42 -5.46 -10.91
CA VAL A 215 18.33 -4.56 -10.19
C VAL A 215 17.71 -3.19 -9.99
N ALA A 216 17.07 -2.61 -11.02
CA ALA A 216 16.40 -1.32 -10.88
C ALA A 216 15.30 -1.36 -9.80
N ALA A 217 14.55 -2.47 -9.72
CA ALA A 217 13.57 -2.67 -8.65
C ALA A 217 14.23 -2.82 -7.27
N LEU A 218 15.25 -3.69 -7.17
CA LEU A 218 15.96 -3.97 -5.93
C LEU A 218 16.60 -2.72 -5.34
N THR A 219 17.31 -1.94 -6.15
CA THR A 219 17.98 -0.72 -5.68
C THR A 219 16.98 0.36 -5.24
N ARG A 220 15.88 0.50 -5.97
CA ARG A 220 14.78 1.41 -5.60
C ARG A 220 14.12 1.02 -4.28
N LEU A 221 13.90 -0.28 -4.05
CA LEU A 221 13.17 -0.78 -2.88
C LEU A 221 14.03 -0.84 -1.61
N LEU A 222 15.33 -1.14 -1.75
CA LEU A 222 16.19 -1.43 -0.60
C LEU A 222 17.20 -0.34 -0.26
N VAL A 223 17.61 0.48 -1.25
CA VAL A 223 18.57 1.56 -1.03
C VAL A 223 18.13 2.90 -1.60
N CYS A 224 16.85 3.02 -1.98
CA CYS A 224 16.21 4.23 -2.52
C CYS A 224 16.94 4.85 -3.73
N GLU A 225 17.60 4.01 -4.53
CA GLU A 225 18.30 4.41 -5.76
C GLU A 225 17.47 3.97 -6.97
N ASP A 226 16.76 4.91 -7.60
CA ASP A 226 15.93 4.61 -8.77
C ASP A 226 16.66 4.91 -10.08
N TYR A 227 17.20 3.87 -10.70
CA TYR A 227 17.83 3.99 -12.02
C TYR A 227 16.83 4.28 -13.14
N ALA A 228 15.57 3.89 -12.98
CA ALA A 228 14.54 4.12 -14.00
C ALA A 228 14.07 5.58 -14.03
N ALA A 229 14.20 6.32 -12.93
CA ALA A 229 13.86 7.74 -12.85
C ALA A 229 14.95 8.65 -13.45
N ARG A 230 16.14 8.13 -13.77
CA ARG A 230 17.24 8.92 -14.32
C ARG A 230 16.97 9.29 -15.77
N THR A 231 17.13 10.56 -16.11
CA THR A 231 17.05 11.02 -17.49
C THR A 231 18.25 10.51 -18.30
N ILE A 232 17.97 9.79 -19.38
CA ILE A 232 19.00 9.32 -20.32
C ILE A 232 19.05 10.28 -21.49
N THR A 233 20.24 10.83 -21.78
CA THR A 233 20.49 11.66 -22.96
C THR A 233 21.28 10.83 -23.95
N PHE A 234 20.74 10.64 -25.15
CA PHE A 234 21.45 9.97 -26.25
C PHE A 234 22.18 10.98 -27.12
N SER A 235 23.36 10.62 -27.66
CA SER A 235 23.99 11.42 -28.70
C SER A 235 23.34 11.12 -30.07
N GLU A 236 23.33 12.11 -30.97
CA GLU A 236 22.78 11.94 -32.33
C GLU A 236 23.55 10.89 -33.15
N ASP A 237 24.77 10.55 -32.73
CA ASP A 237 25.63 9.57 -33.41
C ASP A 237 25.44 8.12 -32.92
N GLU A 238 24.62 7.89 -31.89
CA GLU A 238 24.36 6.55 -31.38
C GLU A 238 23.28 5.84 -32.19
N THR A 239 23.62 4.75 -32.85
CA THR A 239 22.66 3.85 -33.50
C THR A 239 22.22 2.78 -32.51
N LEU A 240 20.93 2.77 -32.16
CA LEU A 240 20.29 1.77 -31.31
C LEU A 240 19.28 0.94 -32.11
N ALA A 241 19.55 0.75 -33.41
CA ALA A 241 18.60 0.16 -34.34
C ALA A 241 18.44 -1.36 -34.20
N SER A 242 19.41 -2.02 -33.59
CA SER A 242 19.36 -3.48 -33.36
C SER A 242 19.72 -3.81 -31.91
N SER A 243 19.37 -5.04 -31.49
CA SER A 243 19.76 -5.55 -30.15
C SER A 243 21.30 -5.63 -30.00
N GLY A 244 22.03 -5.85 -31.09
CA GLY A 244 23.50 -5.85 -31.08
C GLY A 244 24.09 -4.47 -30.89
N ASP A 245 23.47 -3.43 -31.50
CA ASP A 245 23.88 -2.03 -31.32
C ASP A 245 23.62 -1.57 -29.89
N LEU A 246 22.46 -1.92 -29.32
CA LEU A 246 22.12 -1.65 -27.92
C LEU A 246 23.11 -2.30 -26.96
N GLU A 247 23.44 -3.58 -27.17
CA GLU A 247 24.40 -4.30 -26.32
C GLU A 247 25.82 -3.72 -26.42
N ALA A 248 26.23 -3.27 -27.60
CA ALA A 248 27.49 -2.56 -27.79
C ALA A 248 27.46 -1.20 -27.07
N ALA A 249 26.38 -0.42 -27.20
CA ALA A 249 26.23 0.87 -26.55
C ALA A 249 26.27 0.73 -25.01
N ILE A 250 25.60 -0.25 -24.42
CA ILE A 250 25.63 -0.54 -22.98
C ILE A 250 27.08 -0.70 -22.48
N ARG A 251 27.96 -1.26 -23.29
CA ARG A 251 29.36 -1.56 -22.92
C ARG A 251 30.35 -0.42 -23.23
N THR A 252 30.00 0.49 -24.14
CA THR A 252 30.98 1.46 -24.67
C THR A 252 30.52 2.91 -24.60
N SER A 253 29.20 3.17 -24.61
CA SER A 253 28.69 4.53 -24.52
C SER A 253 28.81 5.09 -23.10
N PRO A 254 29.41 6.27 -22.92
CA PRO A 254 29.48 6.93 -21.60
C PRO A 254 28.11 7.17 -20.97
N TYR A 255 27.08 7.37 -21.78
CA TYR A 255 25.70 7.59 -21.31
C TYR A 255 25.10 6.32 -20.71
N CYS A 256 25.32 5.17 -21.35
CA CYS A 256 24.84 3.88 -20.85
C CYS A 256 25.68 3.39 -19.65
N LEU A 257 27.01 3.55 -19.71
CA LEU A 257 27.93 3.15 -18.66
C LEU A 257 27.65 3.84 -17.32
N GLY A 258 27.09 5.07 -17.33
CA GLY A 258 26.71 5.79 -16.09
C GLY A 258 25.77 5.00 -15.18
N CYS A 259 24.93 4.12 -15.74
CA CYS A 259 24.06 3.21 -14.98
C CYS A 259 24.57 1.76 -15.02
N HIS A 260 24.92 1.26 -16.21
CA HIS A 260 25.27 -0.16 -16.41
C HIS A 260 26.56 -0.60 -15.74
N SER A 261 27.48 0.33 -15.41
CA SER A 261 28.64 0.01 -14.58
C SER A 261 28.28 -0.47 -13.15
N ALA A 262 27.09 -0.13 -12.65
CA ALA A 262 26.57 -0.65 -11.40
C ALA A 262 25.51 -1.74 -11.62
N ILE A 263 24.57 -1.54 -12.56
CA ILE A 263 23.46 -2.45 -12.80
C ILE A 263 23.95 -3.85 -13.24
N ASP A 264 24.89 -3.92 -14.19
CA ASP A 264 25.32 -5.23 -14.76
C ASP A 264 26.07 -6.10 -13.74
N PRO A 265 27.00 -5.60 -12.91
CA PRO A 265 27.60 -6.37 -11.82
C PRO A 265 26.60 -6.86 -10.76
N ILE A 266 25.59 -6.04 -10.41
CA ILE A 266 24.54 -6.45 -9.48
C ILE A 266 23.62 -7.49 -10.14
N ALA A 267 23.25 -7.32 -11.41
CA ALA A 267 22.46 -8.29 -12.16
C ALA A 267 23.15 -9.67 -12.25
N ALA A 268 24.46 -9.67 -12.30
CA ALA A 268 25.28 -10.88 -12.28
C ALA A 268 25.12 -11.71 -10.99
N THR A 269 24.83 -11.09 -9.84
CA THR A 269 24.58 -11.79 -8.57
C THR A 269 23.23 -12.53 -8.53
N LEU A 270 22.31 -12.18 -9.44
CA LEU A 270 20.96 -12.76 -9.55
C LEU A 270 20.84 -13.85 -10.61
N MET A 271 21.96 -14.33 -11.15
CA MET A 271 21.94 -15.30 -12.26
C MET A 271 21.33 -16.65 -11.89
N GLY A 272 21.30 -17.03 -10.63
CA GLY A 272 20.55 -18.20 -10.16
C GLY A 272 19.05 -18.12 -10.41
N PHE A 273 18.47 -16.92 -10.57
CA PHE A 273 17.10 -16.69 -10.97
C PHE A 273 16.93 -16.30 -12.45
N TRP A 274 17.99 -16.34 -13.26
CA TRP A 274 17.88 -16.03 -14.68
C TRP A 274 17.12 -17.13 -15.42
N PRO A 275 15.96 -16.84 -16.06
CA PRO A 275 15.15 -17.87 -16.72
C PRO A 275 15.69 -18.22 -18.10
N ALA A 276 15.87 -19.50 -18.38
CA ALA A 276 16.18 -19.98 -19.73
C ALA A 276 14.91 -19.90 -20.62
N ASN A 277 13.75 -20.18 -20.07
CA ASN A 277 12.44 -19.93 -20.67
C ASN A 277 11.56 -19.15 -19.68
N PRO A 278 11.41 -17.83 -19.88
CA PRO A 278 10.74 -16.98 -18.90
C PRO A 278 9.22 -17.18 -18.81
N TYR A 279 8.63 -18.01 -19.63
CA TYR A 279 7.18 -18.29 -19.63
C TYR A 279 6.85 -19.68 -19.06
N GLN A 280 7.79 -20.34 -18.41
CA GLN A 280 7.57 -21.62 -17.74
C GLN A 280 7.72 -21.45 -16.23
N VAL A 281 6.73 -21.92 -15.48
CA VAL A 281 6.67 -21.75 -14.02
C VAL A 281 7.87 -22.39 -13.31
N ASP A 282 8.29 -23.58 -13.72
CA ASP A 282 9.44 -24.29 -13.14
C ASP A 282 10.79 -23.58 -13.36
N GLU A 283 10.88 -22.73 -14.38
CA GLU A 283 12.05 -21.90 -14.67
C GLU A 283 12.16 -20.64 -13.79
N ILE A 284 11.05 -20.13 -13.32
CA ILE A 284 10.99 -18.90 -12.51
C ILE A 284 10.79 -19.20 -11.02
N ASP A 285 10.29 -20.38 -10.66
CA ASP A 285 10.03 -20.78 -9.29
C ASP A 285 11.23 -21.40 -8.60
N THR A 286 12.17 -21.93 -9.39
CA THR A 286 13.31 -22.68 -8.91
C THR A 286 14.59 -21.85 -8.99
N TYR A 287 15.40 -21.90 -7.94
CA TYR A 287 16.75 -21.36 -8.00
C TYR A 287 17.69 -22.33 -8.70
N HIS A 288 18.51 -21.81 -9.61
CA HIS A 288 19.42 -22.57 -10.47
C HIS A 288 20.89 -22.22 -10.16
N PRO A 289 21.50 -22.82 -9.14
CA PRO A 289 22.86 -22.47 -8.73
C PRO A 289 23.90 -22.67 -9.84
N GLU A 290 23.66 -23.60 -10.78
CA GLU A 290 24.52 -23.84 -11.94
C GLU A 290 24.56 -22.66 -12.92
N ARG A 291 23.56 -21.75 -12.85
CA ARG A 291 23.49 -20.56 -13.70
C ARG A 291 24.29 -19.38 -13.16
N GLU A 292 24.69 -19.39 -11.91
CA GLU A 292 25.53 -18.32 -11.34
C GLU A 292 26.84 -18.17 -12.13
N ALA A 293 27.44 -19.27 -12.57
CA ALA A 293 28.66 -19.28 -13.39
C ALA A 293 28.47 -18.69 -14.80
N LEU A 294 27.22 -18.41 -15.22
CA LEU A 294 26.95 -17.80 -16.54
C LEU A 294 27.13 -16.28 -16.54
N ALA A 295 27.23 -15.65 -15.38
CA ALA A 295 27.29 -14.19 -15.23
C ALA A 295 28.41 -13.57 -16.09
N GLU A 296 29.63 -14.02 -15.93
CA GLU A 296 30.80 -13.51 -16.67
C GLU A 296 30.64 -13.74 -18.18
N ARG A 297 30.11 -14.88 -18.60
CA ARG A 297 29.91 -15.20 -20.02
C ARG A 297 28.82 -14.35 -20.68
N LEU A 298 27.69 -14.09 -19.98
CA LEU A 298 26.54 -13.42 -20.55
C LEU A 298 26.61 -11.90 -20.39
N LEU A 299 27.02 -11.42 -19.23
CA LEU A 299 27.11 -10.00 -18.92
C LEU A 299 28.51 -9.42 -19.18
N GLY A 300 29.56 -10.26 -19.16
CA GLY A 300 30.95 -9.83 -19.36
C GLY A 300 31.52 -9.04 -18.19
N VAL A 301 30.96 -9.21 -16.99
CA VAL A 301 31.36 -8.51 -15.75
C VAL A 301 31.50 -9.49 -14.60
N THR A 302 32.30 -9.13 -13.61
CA THR A 302 32.38 -9.84 -12.33
C THR A 302 31.20 -9.42 -11.45
N PRO A 303 30.49 -10.36 -10.79
CA PRO A 303 29.42 -10.01 -9.85
C PRO A 303 29.93 -9.11 -8.73
N ALA A 304 29.23 -8.02 -8.45
CA ALA A 304 29.64 -7.05 -7.44
C ALA A 304 28.46 -6.18 -6.96
N TRP A 305 28.56 -5.70 -5.72
CA TRP A 305 27.71 -4.65 -5.17
C TRP A 305 28.49 -3.33 -5.16
N TYR A 306 28.16 -2.41 -6.08
CA TYR A 306 28.83 -1.10 -6.25
C TYR A 306 30.36 -1.16 -6.26
N GLY A 307 30.93 -2.20 -6.86
CA GLY A 307 32.37 -2.39 -7.01
C GLY A 307 32.99 -3.40 -6.01
N ASP A 308 32.29 -3.74 -4.94
CA ASP A 308 32.71 -4.77 -4.00
C ASP A 308 32.31 -6.15 -4.55
N PRO A 309 33.26 -7.09 -4.77
CA PRO A 309 32.94 -8.42 -5.30
C PRO A 309 31.93 -9.18 -4.43
N VAL A 310 30.95 -9.82 -5.07
CA VAL A 310 29.87 -10.58 -4.42
C VAL A 310 29.71 -11.92 -5.11
N TYR A 311 29.77 -13.01 -4.36
CA TYR A 311 29.69 -14.37 -4.89
C TYR A 311 28.38 -15.04 -4.47
N GLY A 312 27.34 -14.81 -5.29
CA GLY A 312 26.02 -15.41 -5.11
C GLY A 312 25.06 -14.60 -4.25
N LEU A 313 23.84 -15.10 -4.16
CA LEU A 313 22.69 -14.41 -3.59
C LEU A 313 22.84 -14.13 -2.08
N GLY A 314 23.42 -15.06 -1.33
CA GLY A 314 23.57 -14.92 0.14
C GLY A 314 24.54 -13.79 0.52
N GLU A 315 25.63 -13.61 -0.23
CA GLU A 315 26.55 -12.50 0.00
C GLU A 315 25.92 -11.17 -0.42
N LEU A 316 25.10 -11.14 -1.47
CA LEU A 316 24.37 -9.94 -1.88
C LEU A 316 23.53 -9.37 -0.73
N GLY A 317 22.78 -10.22 0.00
CA GLY A 317 22.01 -9.79 1.16
C GLY A 317 22.88 -9.15 2.25
N ALA A 318 24.06 -9.70 2.51
CA ALA A 318 24.99 -9.14 3.49
C ALA A 318 25.56 -7.77 3.05
N HIS A 319 25.91 -7.61 1.76
CA HIS A 319 26.37 -6.33 1.21
C HIS A 319 25.29 -5.25 1.22
N ILE A 320 24.05 -5.61 0.91
CA ILE A 320 22.92 -4.68 1.01
C ILE A 320 22.69 -4.27 2.47
N ALA A 321 22.70 -5.21 3.41
CA ALA A 321 22.52 -4.90 4.83
C ALA A 321 23.60 -3.97 5.40
N ALA A 322 24.83 -4.04 4.83
CA ALA A 322 25.95 -3.18 5.19
C ALA A 322 25.98 -1.83 4.43
N ASP A 323 25.19 -1.67 3.39
CA ASP A 323 25.13 -0.42 2.60
C ASP A 323 24.60 0.74 3.46
N PRO A 324 25.30 1.89 3.53
CA PRO A 324 24.87 3.02 4.36
C PRO A 324 23.51 3.62 3.97
N ARG A 325 22.98 3.31 2.78
CA ARG A 325 21.66 3.76 2.31
C ARG A 325 20.52 2.83 2.76
N PHE A 326 20.82 1.57 3.17
CA PHE A 326 19.81 0.56 3.44
C PHE A 326 18.86 0.94 4.58
N LYS A 327 19.39 1.38 5.72
CA LYS A 327 18.59 1.80 6.86
C LYS A 327 17.88 3.15 6.64
N PRO A 328 18.54 4.20 6.13
CA PRO A 328 17.87 5.44 5.75
C PRO A 328 16.71 5.22 4.77
N CYS A 329 16.88 4.34 3.78
CA CYS A 329 15.82 4.00 2.83
C CYS A 329 14.61 3.31 3.49
N ALA A 330 14.84 2.47 4.50
CA ALA A 330 13.74 1.91 5.30
C ALA A 330 12.99 3.00 6.05
N VAL A 331 13.70 3.91 6.71
CA VAL A 331 13.10 5.04 7.44
C VAL A 331 12.29 5.93 6.50
N GLU A 332 12.85 6.31 5.36
CA GLU A 332 12.15 7.08 4.33
C GLU A 332 10.88 6.35 3.87
N THR A 333 10.98 5.05 3.56
CA THR A 333 9.85 4.24 3.11
C THR A 333 8.70 4.23 4.12
N PHE A 334 8.95 3.89 5.39
CA PHE A 334 7.89 3.86 6.40
C PHE A 334 7.35 5.25 6.72
N THR A 335 8.19 6.27 6.69
CA THR A 335 7.79 7.66 6.93
C THR A 335 6.87 8.15 5.82
N GLU A 336 7.23 7.96 4.55
CA GLU A 336 6.40 8.34 3.40
C GLU A 336 5.05 7.60 3.38
N LEU A 337 5.05 6.30 3.71
CA LEU A 337 3.83 5.51 3.81
C LEU A 337 2.90 6.00 4.93
N MET A 338 3.45 6.40 6.08
CA MET A 338 2.67 6.94 7.19
C MET A 338 2.30 8.41 6.99
N TRP A 339 3.15 9.23 6.35
CA TRP A 339 2.82 10.62 5.99
C TRP A 339 1.91 10.73 4.78
N ARG A 340 1.77 9.66 3.99
CA ARG A 340 0.96 9.60 2.76
C ARG A 340 1.43 10.57 1.67
N ARG A 341 2.69 10.92 1.67
CA ARG A 341 3.35 11.74 0.66
C ARG A 341 4.84 11.40 0.56
N GLU A 342 5.44 11.77 -0.54
CA GLU A 342 6.90 11.72 -0.70
C GLU A 342 7.58 12.74 0.22
N SER A 343 8.77 12.37 0.67
CA SER A 343 9.65 13.25 1.43
C SER A 343 10.21 14.36 0.55
N THR A 344 10.52 15.49 1.15
CA THR A 344 11.10 16.67 0.49
C THR A 344 12.36 17.11 1.23
N LEU A 345 13.10 18.06 0.66
CA LEU A 345 14.29 18.60 1.32
C LEU A 345 13.99 19.25 2.69
N SER A 346 12.77 19.76 2.90
CA SER A 346 12.36 20.31 4.20
C SER A 346 12.20 19.25 5.28
N ASP A 347 12.07 17.99 4.91
CA ASP A 347 11.90 16.87 5.85
C ASP A 347 13.23 16.26 6.31
N PHE A 348 14.36 16.75 5.76
CA PHE A 348 15.69 16.18 5.99
C PHE A 348 16.05 16.04 7.47
N ASP A 349 15.78 17.06 8.29
CA ASP A 349 16.11 17.03 9.71
C ASP A 349 15.28 15.96 10.46
N ALA A 350 13.99 15.85 10.14
CA ALA A 350 13.12 14.83 10.74
C ALA A 350 13.54 13.42 10.32
N LEU A 351 13.83 13.19 9.04
CA LEU A 351 14.31 11.90 8.54
C LEU A 351 15.68 11.52 9.12
N SER A 352 16.58 12.50 9.28
CA SER A 352 17.89 12.27 9.91
C SER A 352 17.76 11.86 11.37
N ALA A 353 16.87 12.52 12.12
CA ALA A 353 16.59 12.17 13.52
C ALA A 353 15.99 10.75 13.63
N LEU A 354 14.96 10.45 12.82
CA LEU A 354 14.35 9.13 12.77
C LEU A 354 15.35 8.04 12.39
N THR A 355 16.27 8.32 11.46
CA THR A 355 17.32 7.38 11.05
C THR A 355 18.30 7.11 12.19
N HIS A 356 18.74 8.17 12.88
CA HIS A 356 19.62 8.04 14.04
C HIS A 356 18.98 7.16 15.13
N ASP A 357 17.72 7.43 15.47
CA ASP A 357 16.98 6.68 16.49
C ASP A 357 16.73 5.23 16.07
N PHE A 358 16.39 4.99 14.80
CA PHE A 358 16.23 3.66 14.23
C PHE A 358 17.52 2.84 14.35
N GLU A 359 18.67 3.42 13.99
CA GLU A 359 19.96 2.75 14.09
C GLU A 359 20.36 2.48 15.55
N ALA A 360 20.17 3.46 16.44
CA ALA A 360 20.47 3.33 17.85
C ALA A 360 19.56 2.31 18.56
N GLY A 361 18.31 2.17 18.10
CA GLY A 361 17.30 1.22 18.59
C GLY A 361 17.40 -0.20 18.03
N GLY A 362 18.51 -0.54 17.34
CA GLY A 362 18.71 -1.90 16.79
C GLY A 362 18.04 -2.11 15.44
N ALA A 363 17.61 -1.05 14.77
CA ALA A 363 16.96 -1.04 13.47
C ALA A 363 15.69 -1.91 13.42
N THR A 364 14.81 -1.75 14.40
CA THR A 364 13.53 -2.45 14.53
C THR A 364 12.36 -1.54 14.15
N VAL A 365 11.33 -2.08 13.48
CA VAL A 365 10.30 -1.27 12.81
C VAL A 365 9.26 -0.70 13.79
N ARG A 366 8.79 -1.44 14.80
CA ARG A 366 7.75 -0.93 15.71
C ARG A 366 8.15 0.36 16.44
N PRO A 367 9.39 0.50 17.00
CA PRO A 367 9.85 1.77 17.55
C PRO A 367 9.92 2.90 16.52
N LEU A 368 10.28 2.59 15.26
CA LEU A 368 10.26 3.57 14.18
C LEU A 368 8.84 4.08 13.91
N LEU A 369 7.85 3.18 13.81
CA LEU A 369 6.45 3.56 13.62
C LEU A 369 5.96 4.44 14.79
N ALA A 370 6.33 4.08 16.04
CA ALA A 370 6.04 4.91 17.20
C ALA A 370 6.64 6.32 17.07
N ALA A 371 7.92 6.43 16.69
CA ALA A 371 8.61 7.71 16.51
C ALA A 371 7.99 8.57 15.40
N ILE A 372 7.59 7.95 14.27
CA ILE A 372 6.91 8.67 13.16
C ILE A 372 5.61 9.32 13.65
N THR A 373 4.84 8.65 14.54
CA THR A 373 3.59 9.25 15.09
C THR A 373 3.82 10.49 15.95
N GLN A 374 5.06 10.75 16.36
CA GLN A 374 5.42 11.93 17.15
C GLN A 374 5.86 13.13 16.30
N THR A 375 6.11 12.93 14.99
CA THR A 375 6.55 14.01 14.09
C THR A 375 5.43 15.03 13.86
N ASP A 376 5.80 16.31 13.68
CA ASP A 376 4.85 17.38 13.40
C ASP A 376 4.04 17.11 12.12
N THR A 377 4.69 16.61 11.07
CA THR A 377 4.04 16.20 9.81
C THR A 377 2.97 15.12 10.02
N TYR A 378 3.22 14.16 10.90
CA TYR A 378 2.22 13.13 11.21
C TYR A 378 1.04 13.70 11.98
N ARG A 379 1.28 14.64 12.89
CA ARG A 379 0.29 15.28 13.76
C ARG A 379 -0.43 16.47 13.12
N ALA A 380 -0.02 16.87 11.92
CA ALA A 380 -0.60 18.01 11.23
C ALA A 380 -2.12 17.88 11.06
N GLY A 381 -2.83 18.97 11.38
CA GLY A 381 -4.29 19.11 11.28
C GLY A 381 -4.75 19.62 9.91
N PRO A 382 -6.05 19.71 9.65
CA PRO A 382 -6.62 20.07 8.34
C PRO A 382 -6.23 21.45 7.81
N GLY A 383 -5.78 22.36 8.69
CA GLY A 383 -5.23 23.66 8.29
C GLY A 383 -3.84 23.62 7.66
N HIS A 384 -3.15 22.47 7.77
CA HIS A 384 -1.84 22.26 7.16
C HIS A 384 -1.96 21.51 5.82
N SER A 385 -1.06 21.77 4.86
CA SER A 385 -1.03 21.08 3.55
C SER A 385 -1.00 19.56 3.68
N ASP A 386 -0.34 19.05 4.71
CA ASP A 386 -0.15 17.62 5.00
C ASP A 386 -1.22 17.06 5.95
N GLY A 387 -2.19 17.89 6.34
CA GLY A 387 -3.14 17.57 7.40
C GLY A 387 -4.26 16.63 7.01
N ARG A 388 -4.53 16.44 5.72
CA ARG A 388 -5.57 15.53 5.24
C ARG A 388 -4.97 14.38 4.45
N ARG A 389 -5.45 13.17 4.72
CA ARG A 389 -5.02 11.93 4.09
C ARG A 389 -6.25 11.13 3.68
N LEU A 390 -6.30 10.72 2.42
CA LEU A 390 -7.39 9.89 1.93
C LEU A 390 -7.21 8.45 2.44
N LEU A 391 -8.29 7.81 2.90
CA LEU A 391 -8.28 6.39 3.23
C LEU A 391 -7.95 5.56 1.97
N THR A 392 -7.07 4.59 2.12
CA THR A 392 -6.85 3.60 1.06
C THR A 392 -8.07 2.69 0.92
N PRO A 393 -8.27 2.02 -0.22
CA PRO A 393 -9.34 1.04 -0.38
C PRO A 393 -9.36 -0.01 0.72
N ALA A 394 -8.18 -0.52 1.11
CA ALA A 394 -8.05 -1.48 2.20
C ALA A 394 -8.51 -0.90 3.55
N GLN A 395 -8.14 0.36 3.87
CA GLN A 395 -8.62 1.03 5.08
C GLN A 395 -10.13 1.29 5.03
N LEU A 396 -10.67 1.69 3.87
CA LEU A 396 -12.11 1.87 3.68
C LEU A 396 -12.87 0.56 3.92
N SER A 397 -12.42 -0.54 3.30
CA SER A 397 -13.04 -1.85 3.47
C SER A 397 -12.99 -2.32 4.93
N SER A 398 -11.80 -2.29 5.55
CA SER A 398 -11.60 -2.74 6.92
C SER A 398 -12.37 -1.89 7.94
N ALA A 399 -12.36 -0.56 7.78
CA ALA A 399 -13.07 0.35 8.69
C ALA A 399 -14.59 0.18 8.58
N VAL A 400 -15.12 0.02 7.37
CA VAL A 400 -16.55 -0.21 7.15
C VAL A 400 -16.96 -1.60 7.65
N ALA A 401 -16.14 -2.63 7.44
CA ALA A 401 -16.41 -3.98 7.93
C ALA A 401 -16.40 -4.04 9.46
N ASP A 402 -15.41 -3.42 10.13
CA ASP A 402 -15.34 -3.34 11.60
C ASP A 402 -16.54 -2.56 12.18
N LEU A 403 -16.95 -1.48 11.51
CA LEU A 403 -18.05 -0.63 11.95
C LEU A 403 -19.42 -1.29 11.79
N SER A 404 -19.68 -1.89 10.63
CA SER A 404 -21.02 -2.30 10.19
C SER A 404 -21.23 -3.82 10.11
N GLY A 405 -20.17 -4.60 10.21
CA GLY A 405 -20.19 -6.04 9.92
C GLY A 405 -20.31 -6.39 8.42
N PHE A 406 -20.34 -5.37 7.54
CA PHE A 406 -20.51 -5.54 6.10
C PHE A 406 -19.17 -5.65 5.38
N THR A 407 -18.96 -6.73 4.64
CA THR A 407 -17.87 -6.86 3.67
C THR A 407 -18.46 -6.84 2.26
N TRP A 408 -17.94 -5.96 1.42
CA TRP A 408 -18.42 -5.84 0.05
C TRP A 408 -17.76 -6.87 -0.85
N THR A 409 -18.40 -8.03 -1.00
CA THR A 409 -17.87 -9.15 -1.79
C THR A 409 -18.65 -9.37 -3.08
N PHE A 410 -17.94 -9.81 -4.12
CA PHE A 410 -18.51 -10.36 -5.34
C PHE A 410 -17.74 -11.63 -5.72
N ALA A 411 -18.44 -12.70 -6.03
CA ALA A 411 -17.85 -14.02 -6.31
C ALA A 411 -16.85 -14.51 -5.23
N GLY A 412 -17.04 -14.09 -3.96
CA GLY A 412 -16.15 -14.45 -2.85
C GLY A 412 -14.97 -13.50 -2.63
N TYR A 413 -14.74 -12.51 -3.51
CA TYR A 413 -13.63 -11.57 -3.42
C TYR A 413 -14.06 -10.21 -2.90
N ASP A 414 -13.21 -9.58 -2.08
CA ASP A 414 -13.42 -8.20 -1.60
C ASP A 414 -13.29 -7.23 -2.78
N GLN A 415 -14.34 -6.48 -3.04
CA GLN A 415 -14.42 -5.52 -4.15
C GLN A 415 -13.46 -4.33 -4.00
N MET A 416 -12.98 -4.04 -2.78
CA MET A 416 -12.03 -2.96 -2.52
C MET A 416 -10.58 -3.43 -2.61
N ASP A 417 -10.36 -4.72 -2.80
CA ASP A 417 -9.04 -5.34 -2.82
C ASP A 417 -8.62 -5.87 -4.21
N ASN A 418 -9.51 -5.77 -5.19
CA ASN A 418 -9.35 -6.30 -6.55
C ASN A 418 -9.63 -5.22 -7.59
N ASP A 419 -8.90 -5.23 -8.71
CA ASP A 419 -9.12 -4.32 -9.84
C ASP A 419 -9.80 -4.99 -11.02
N THR A 420 -9.55 -6.29 -11.23
CA THR A 420 -10.09 -7.03 -12.38
C THR A 420 -11.62 -7.11 -12.33
N ILE A 421 -12.18 -7.37 -11.14
CA ILE A 421 -13.61 -7.49 -10.91
C ILE A 421 -14.13 -6.53 -9.83
N GLY A 422 -13.26 -5.66 -9.30
CA GLY A 422 -13.53 -4.80 -8.15
C GLY A 422 -13.33 -3.32 -8.42
N TYR A 423 -13.06 -2.60 -7.36
CA TYR A 423 -13.04 -1.13 -7.33
C TYR A 423 -11.77 -0.54 -6.71
N ARG A 424 -10.69 -1.31 -6.50
CA ARG A 424 -9.47 -0.83 -5.83
C ARG A 424 -8.93 0.46 -6.48
N ASN A 425 -8.72 0.46 -7.79
CA ASN A 425 -8.25 1.64 -8.52
C ASN A 425 -9.27 2.79 -8.52
N LEU A 426 -10.55 2.47 -8.67
CA LEU A 426 -11.62 3.48 -8.64
C LEU A 426 -11.78 4.12 -7.26
N ALA A 427 -11.42 3.38 -6.20
CA ALA A 427 -11.38 3.85 -4.82
C ALA A 427 -10.05 4.53 -4.44
N GLY A 428 -9.20 4.85 -5.41
CA GLY A 428 -7.95 5.56 -5.18
C GLY A 428 -6.76 4.70 -4.80
N GLY A 429 -6.84 3.38 -4.98
CA GLY A 429 -5.74 2.45 -4.72
C GLY A 429 -4.72 2.38 -5.84
N VAL A 430 -3.73 1.49 -5.66
CA VAL A 430 -2.69 1.17 -6.64
C VAL A 430 -2.90 -0.24 -7.19
N ASP A 431 -2.64 -0.42 -8.49
CA ASP A 431 -2.58 -1.76 -9.11
C ASP A 431 -1.15 -2.31 -9.15
N GLY A 432 -0.17 -1.48 -8.82
CA GLY A 432 1.23 -1.82 -8.83
C GLY A 432 1.86 -1.91 -10.23
N VAL A 433 1.12 -1.69 -11.30
CA VAL A 433 1.58 -1.77 -12.70
C VAL A 433 1.44 -0.43 -13.42
N ALA A 434 0.22 0.02 -13.65
CA ALA A 434 -0.11 1.28 -14.32
C ALA A 434 -0.33 2.42 -13.32
N ILE A 435 -0.98 2.12 -12.20
CA ILE A 435 -1.23 3.04 -11.10
C ILE A 435 -0.31 2.65 -9.94
N THR A 436 0.78 3.39 -9.80
CA THR A 436 1.83 3.12 -8.80
C THR A 436 1.77 4.07 -7.60
N ARG A 437 0.85 5.04 -7.62
CA ARG A 437 0.61 5.98 -6.50
C ARG A 437 -0.85 5.98 -6.12
N ALA A 438 -1.11 5.88 -4.82
CA ALA A 438 -2.46 6.05 -4.30
C ALA A 438 -2.92 7.51 -4.47
N GLN A 439 -4.22 7.72 -4.62
CA GLN A 439 -4.80 9.06 -4.64
C GLN A 439 -4.67 9.72 -3.26
N ASP A 440 -4.36 11.00 -3.26
CA ASP A 440 -4.29 11.87 -2.08
C ASP A 440 -5.55 12.73 -1.92
N THR A 441 -6.30 12.92 -3.01
CA THR A 441 -7.51 13.73 -3.05
C THR A 441 -8.69 12.93 -3.62
N PRO A 442 -9.94 13.15 -3.12
CA PRO A 442 -11.12 12.46 -3.62
C PRO A 442 -11.39 12.78 -5.10
N SER A 443 -11.49 11.72 -5.92
CA SER A 443 -11.96 11.83 -7.32
C SER A 443 -13.46 11.54 -7.42
N LEU A 444 -14.05 11.80 -8.60
CA LEU A 444 -15.44 11.43 -8.86
C LEU A 444 -15.67 9.91 -8.75
N THR A 445 -14.73 9.11 -9.26
CA THR A 445 -14.80 7.64 -9.17
C THR A 445 -14.71 7.17 -7.72
N TRP A 446 -13.83 7.76 -6.92
CA TRP A 446 -13.77 7.54 -5.49
C TRP A 446 -15.11 7.84 -4.81
N ALA A 447 -15.67 9.01 -5.06
CA ALA A 447 -16.96 9.42 -4.47
C ALA A 447 -18.10 8.46 -4.81
N LEU A 448 -18.19 8.00 -6.07
CA LEU A 448 -19.19 7.02 -6.50
C LEU A 448 -18.98 5.64 -5.88
N THR A 449 -17.73 5.21 -5.73
CA THR A 449 -17.39 3.93 -5.09
C THR A 449 -17.76 3.97 -3.60
N VAL A 450 -17.37 5.03 -2.88
CA VAL A 450 -17.71 5.21 -1.46
C VAL A 450 -19.23 5.34 -1.28
N GLN A 451 -19.94 6.00 -2.19
CA GLN A 451 -21.40 6.06 -2.14
C GLN A 451 -22.01 4.65 -2.18
N ARG A 452 -21.59 3.79 -3.12
CA ARG A 452 -22.11 2.41 -3.22
C ARG A 452 -21.78 1.57 -1.99
N LEU A 453 -20.54 1.68 -1.52
CA LEU A 453 -20.11 1.01 -0.29
C LEU A 453 -20.96 1.45 0.91
N SER A 454 -21.17 2.77 1.08
CA SER A 454 -21.92 3.33 2.20
C SER A 454 -23.40 2.94 2.19
N GLU A 455 -24.03 2.93 1.02
CA GLU A 455 -25.43 2.52 0.86
C GLU A 455 -25.63 1.04 1.26
N ALA A 456 -24.75 0.16 0.80
CA ALA A 456 -24.81 -1.26 1.12
C ALA A 456 -24.51 -1.54 2.62
N ALA A 457 -23.46 -0.92 3.15
CA ALA A 457 -23.05 -1.09 4.55
C ALA A 457 -24.10 -0.54 5.53
N ALA A 458 -24.66 0.64 5.25
CA ALA A 458 -25.71 1.24 6.06
C ALA A 458 -26.98 0.38 6.08
N ALA A 459 -27.40 -0.14 4.92
CA ALA A 459 -28.57 -1.01 4.84
C ALA A 459 -28.34 -2.31 5.64
N TYR A 460 -27.15 -2.89 5.55
CA TYR A 460 -26.78 -4.10 6.29
C TYR A 460 -26.79 -3.86 7.81
N ALA A 461 -26.09 -2.81 8.28
CA ALA A 461 -26.00 -2.51 9.71
C ALA A 461 -27.36 -2.19 10.32
N VAL A 462 -28.19 -1.37 9.64
CA VAL A 462 -29.53 -1.01 10.12
C VAL A 462 -30.47 -2.23 10.18
N ALA A 463 -30.39 -3.12 9.18
CA ALA A 463 -31.17 -4.36 9.21
C ALA A 463 -30.72 -5.26 10.37
N GLY A 464 -29.43 -5.45 10.57
CA GLY A 464 -28.89 -6.23 11.68
C GLY A 464 -29.28 -5.67 13.04
N ASP A 465 -29.01 -4.38 13.27
CA ASP A 465 -29.21 -3.77 14.60
C ASP A 465 -30.68 -3.53 14.95
N LEU A 466 -31.48 -3.02 14.02
CA LEU A 466 -32.84 -2.54 14.32
C LEU A 466 -33.98 -3.48 13.89
N VAL A 467 -33.72 -4.45 13.00
CA VAL A 467 -34.75 -5.37 12.51
C VAL A 467 -34.54 -6.80 13.01
N HIS A 468 -33.31 -7.31 12.87
CA HIS A 468 -32.99 -8.71 13.21
C HIS A 468 -32.46 -8.87 14.63
N GLY A 469 -31.76 -7.85 15.16
CA GLY A 469 -31.17 -7.88 16.50
C GLY A 469 -29.88 -8.72 16.59
N ASP A 470 -29.24 -8.98 15.45
CA ASP A 470 -28.00 -9.76 15.31
C ASP A 470 -26.86 -8.92 14.68
N GLY A 471 -27.04 -7.61 14.57
CA GLY A 471 -26.07 -6.70 14.02
C GLY A 471 -24.91 -6.35 14.95
N PRO A 472 -23.98 -5.51 14.51
CA PRO A 472 -22.76 -5.14 15.27
C PRO A 472 -23.02 -4.25 16.49
N GLY A 473 -24.25 -3.81 16.71
CA GLY A 473 -24.62 -2.93 17.83
C GLY A 473 -24.24 -1.46 17.62
N LEU A 474 -24.06 -1.03 16.38
CA LEU A 474 -23.76 0.34 16.03
C LEU A 474 -24.89 1.31 16.42
N LEU A 475 -26.15 0.88 16.32
CA LEU A 475 -27.36 1.61 16.67
C LEU A 475 -27.98 1.11 17.98
N SER A 476 -27.17 0.90 19.02
CA SER A 476 -27.58 0.27 20.28
C SER A 476 -28.46 1.14 21.18
N SER A 477 -28.40 2.47 21.04
CA SER A 477 -29.18 3.41 21.90
C SER A 477 -30.56 3.71 21.37
N VAL A 478 -30.93 3.21 20.16
CA VAL A 478 -32.18 3.55 19.48
C VAL A 478 -32.89 2.30 18.96
N ASN A 479 -34.14 2.49 18.54
CA ASN A 479 -34.95 1.47 17.87
C ASN A 479 -35.84 2.13 16.80
N LEU A 480 -36.64 1.33 16.06
CA LEU A 480 -37.51 1.83 14.99
C LEU A 480 -38.66 2.76 15.47
N SER A 481 -38.92 2.87 16.77
CA SER A 481 -39.90 3.81 17.31
C SER A 481 -39.27 5.12 17.80
N THR A 482 -37.94 5.19 17.90
CA THR A 482 -37.22 6.40 18.34
C THR A 482 -37.38 7.50 17.30
N THR A 483 -37.72 8.70 17.76
CA THR A 483 -37.91 9.89 16.91
C THR A 483 -36.77 10.89 17.09
N ALA A 484 -36.58 11.79 16.11
CA ALA A 484 -35.49 12.78 16.13
C ALA A 484 -35.58 13.80 17.27
N THR A 485 -36.72 13.87 17.99
CA THR A 485 -36.91 14.77 19.15
C THR A 485 -36.56 14.13 20.48
N GLU A 486 -36.28 12.84 20.50
CA GLU A 486 -35.95 12.12 21.73
C GLU A 486 -34.47 12.23 22.11
N PRO A 487 -34.13 12.30 23.40
CA PRO A 487 -32.75 12.34 23.86
C PRO A 487 -31.90 11.17 23.34
N ALA A 488 -32.47 9.96 23.26
CA ALA A 488 -31.81 8.76 22.72
C ALA A 488 -31.32 8.93 21.28
N PHE A 489 -32.08 9.68 20.44
CA PHE A 489 -31.64 10.00 19.10
C PHE A 489 -30.38 10.87 19.10
N THR A 490 -30.39 11.95 19.90
CA THR A 490 -29.25 12.87 20.03
C THR A 490 -28.01 12.13 20.57
N GLU A 491 -28.17 11.30 21.58
CA GLU A 491 -27.11 10.48 22.15
C GLU A 491 -26.49 9.55 21.08
N GLN A 492 -27.36 8.85 20.31
CA GLN A 492 -26.93 7.95 19.24
C GLN A 492 -26.16 8.67 18.13
N VAL A 493 -26.65 9.81 17.63
CA VAL A 493 -25.96 10.54 16.56
C VAL A 493 -24.66 11.18 17.03
N HIS A 494 -24.54 11.58 18.28
CA HIS A 494 -23.31 12.06 18.88
C HIS A 494 -22.29 10.93 19.02
N ALA A 495 -22.71 9.74 19.47
CA ALA A 495 -21.85 8.55 19.52
C ALA A 495 -21.32 8.15 18.13
N LEU A 496 -22.20 8.15 17.12
CA LEU A 496 -21.82 7.91 15.74
C LEU A 496 -20.83 8.95 15.22
N HIS A 497 -21.06 10.23 15.49
CA HIS A 497 -20.18 11.31 15.03
C HIS A 497 -18.78 11.16 15.62
N LEU A 498 -18.70 10.94 16.93
CA LEU A 498 -17.43 10.71 17.60
C LEU A 498 -16.71 9.47 17.04
N ARG A 499 -17.45 8.37 16.84
CA ARG A 499 -16.91 7.11 16.34
C ARG A 499 -16.35 7.22 14.91
N LEU A 500 -17.06 7.92 14.00
CA LEU A 500 -16.71 8.00 12.59
C LEU A 500 -15.66 9.09 12.33
N PHE A 501 -15.77 10.24 12.99
CA PHE A 501 -14.95 11.42 12.68
C PHE A 501 -13.88 11.74 13.73
N GLY A 502 -13.97 11.12 14.92
CA GLY A 502 -13.07 11.43 16.03
C GLY A 502 -13.34 12.80 16.67
N GLU A 503 -14.54 13.36 16.51
CA GLU A 503 -14.92 14.67 17.00
C GLU A 503 -16.30 14.66 17.64
N THR A 504 -16.53 15.60 18.55
CA THR A 504 -17.85 15.84 19.12
C THR A 504 -18.74 16.59 18.13
N ALA A 505 -19.96 16.11 17.91
CA ALA A 505 -20.92 16.76 17.03
C ALA A 505 -21.27 18.17 17.51
N SER A 506 -21.31 19.13 16.59
CA SER A 506 -21.83 20.46 16.90
C SER A 506 -23.36 20.47 16.91
N GLU A 507 -23.96 21.44 17.63
CA GLU A 507 -25.42 21.62 17.67
C GLU A 507 -26.00 21.79 16.25
N ALA A 508 -25.38 22.65 15.43
CA ALA A 508 -25.81 22.87 14.05
C ALA A 508 -25.72 21.60 13.15
N TRP A 509 -24.72 20.75 13.39
CA TRP A 509 -24.63 19.46 12.68
C TRP A 509 -25.75 18.52 13.14
N THR A 510 -26.00 18.43 14.45
CA THR A 510 -27.05 17.60 15.04
C THR A 510 -28.43 17.99 14.50
N GLU A 511 -28.72 19.28 14.40
CA GLU A 511 -29.98 19.79 13.81
C GLU A 511 -30.13 19.39 12.34
N ARG A 512 -29.07 19.49 11.53
CA ARG A 512 -29.10 19.08 10.13
C ARG A 512 -29.37 17.58 9.95
N ILE A 513 -28.73 16.74 10.76
CA ILE A 513 -28.92 15.29 10.73
C ILE A 513 -30.32 14.90 11.21
N ALA A 514 -30.84 15.53 12.27
CA ALA A 514 -32.22 15.34 12.73
C ALA A 514 -33.24 15.74 11.65
N GLY A 515 -32.97 16.82 10.93
CA GLY A 515 -33.78 17.26 9.78
C GLY A 515 -33.78 16.24 8.62
N LEU A 516 -32.62 15.72 8.24
CA LEU A 516 -32.49 14.66 7.24
C LEU A 516 -33.29 13.41 7.65
N TRP A 517 -33.03 12.92 8.85
CA TRP A 517 -33.72 11.74 9.39
C TRP A 517 -35.23 11.92 9.39
N SER A 518 -35.75 13.08 9.87
CA SER A 518 -37.16 13.36 9.96
C SER A 518 -37.82 13.43 8.59
N ALA A 519 -37.14 14.02 7.59
CA ALA A 519 -37.65 14.12 6.23
C ALA A 519 -37.83 12.75 5.57
N VAL A 520 -36.82 11.85 5.74
CA VAL A 520 -36.89 10.50 5.19
C VAL A 520 -37.89 9.64 5.98
N ALA A 521 -37.92 9.76 7.31
CA ALA A 521 -38.83 8.99 8.17
C ALA A 521 -40.30 9.30 7.85
N ALA A 522 -40.63 10.54 7.49
CA ALA A 522 -41.97 10.95 7.13
C ALA A 522 -42.49 10.35 5.80
N THR A 523 -41.58 9.96 4.89
CA THR A 523 -41.94 9.47 3.54
C THR A 523 -41.69 7.97 3.39
N GLU A 524 -40.63 7.44 3.98
CA GLU A 524 -40.15 6.07 3.75
C GLU A 524 -40.04 5.24 5.06
N GLY A 525 -40.29 5.88 6.19
CA GLY A 525 -40.29 5.26 7.50
C GLY A 525 -38.92 5.25 8.20
N PRO A 526 -38.89 4.86 9.49
CA PRO A 526 -37.70 5.01 10.34
C PRO A 526 -36.51 4.13 9.94
N GLN A 527 -36.74 2.94 9.40
CA GLN A 527 -35.66 2.08 8.92
C GLN A 527 -34.88 2.77 7.76
N ALA A 528 -35.62 3.29 6.76
CA ALA A 528 -35.01 4.03 5.65
C ALA A 528 -34.31 5.30 6.13
N ALA A 529 -34.87 5.99 7.14
CA ALA A 529 -34.27 7.19 7.74
C ALA A 529 -32.90 6.89 8.40
N TRP A 530 -32.79 5.82 9.18
CA TRP A 530 -31.51 5.39 9.76
C TRP A 530 -30.51 4.96 8.68
N THR A 531 -30.97 4.24 7.64
CA THR A 531 -30.12 3.85 6.51
C THR A 531 -29.57 5.09 5.78
N ALA A 532 -30.43 6.07 5.48
CA ALA A 532 -30.02 7.31 4.82
C ALA A 532 -29.04 8.12 5.68
N LEU A 533 -29.27 8.22 7.01
CA LEU A 533 -28.40 8.90 7.94
C LEU A 533 -27.02 8.25 7.99
N LEU A 534 -26.96 6.95 8.22
CA LEU A 534 -25.68 6.22 8.33
C LEU A 534 -24.91 6.24 6.98
N SER A 535 -25.63 6.05 5.85
CA SER A 535 -25.03 6.18 4.53
C SER A 535 -24.46 7.59 4.29
N ALA A 536 -25.18 8.65 4.70
CA ALA A 536 -24.69 10.02 4.58
C ALA A 536 -23.43 10.26 5.40
N MET A 537 -23.33 9.69 6.59
CA MET A 537 -22.13 9.80 7.44
C MET A 537 -20.92 9.04 6.87
N ILE A 538 -21.10 7.82 6.37
CA ILE A 538 -19.99 7.00 5.81
C ILE A 538 -19.46 7.62 4.50
N ARG A 539 -20.31 8.24 3.69
CA ARG A 539 -19.89 8.90 2.44
C ARG A 539 -19.41 10.35 2.62
N ASP A 540 -19.49 10.87 3.85
CA ASP A 540 -18.94 12.19 4.14
C ASP A 540 -17.43 12.21 3.83
N PRO A 541 -16.90 13.25 3.14
CA PRO A 541 -15.46 13.35 2.88
C PRO A 541 -14.60 13.29 4.15
N GLU A 542 -15.12 13.72 5.30
CA GLU A 542 -14.39 13.61 6.57
C GLU A 542 -14.29 12.17 7.08
N PHE A 543 -15.21 11.28 6.74
CA PHE A 543 -15.04 9.86 7.01
C PHE A 543 -13.94 9.26 6.14
N GLY A 544 -13.96 9.57 4.85
CA GLY A 544 -13.03 9.07 3.87
C GLY A 544 -11.63 9.68 3.93
N SER A 545 -11.42 10.71 4.78
CA SER A 545 -10.13 11.33 5.04
C SER A 545 -9.85 11.45 6.55
N TYR A 546 -8.56 11.56 6.91
CA TYR A 546 -8.15 11.58 8.33
C TYR A 546 -6.87 12.37 8.56
#